data_3ce0626c58a69df3bacfeca4638f145c
#
_entry.id   3ce0626c58a69df3bacfeca4638f145c
#
_cell.length_a   1.000
_cell.length_b   1.000
_cell.length_c   1.000
_cell.angle_alpha   90.00
_cell.angle_beta   90.00
_cell.angle_gamma   90.00
#
_symmetry.space_group_name_H-M   'P 1'
#
loop_
_entity.id
_entity.type
_entity.pdbx_description
1 polymer ?
#
loop_
_entity_poly.entity_id
_entity_poly.type
_entity_poly.pdbx_seq_one_letter_code
_entity_poly.pdbx_strand_id
1 'polypeptide(L)'
;MVTGDNLDTAIAIAREAGILANVPESDKSSRFRCMTGADFRKHFGGLREEIIGGEKREIINDIHAFKEIVKELKVLARSTPMDKYILTTGLKNEGSVVAVTGDGTNDAAALKKANVGFAMGKSGTEVAKEAADIILLDDNFGSLVTSIKWGRNVYDSIRKFL
;
A
#
# COMPACT_ATOMS: atom_id res chain seq x y z
N MET A 1 -1.84 -4.07 -5.64
CA MET A 1 -0.44 -4.58 -5.76
C MET A 1 0.46 -3.44 -6.22
N VAL A 2 1.61 -3.27 -5.58
CA VAL A 2 2.61 -2.25 -5.93
C VAL A 2 3.94 -2.96 -6.16
N THR A 3 4.52 -2.83 -7.37
CA THR A 3 5.72 -3.60 -7.75
C THR A 3 6.67 -2.77 -8.63
N GLY A 4 7.96 -3.12 -8.59
CA GLY A 4 8.98 -2.61 -9.50
C GLY A 4 8.93 -3.21 -10.91
N ASP A 5 8.20 -4.31 -11.11
CA ASP A 5 8.08 -5.00 -12.39
C ASP A 5 7.41 -4.14 -13.46
N ASN A 6 7.57 -4.56 -14.71
CA ASN A 6 6.86 -3.92 -15.83
C ASN A 6 5.34 -4.15 -15.72
N LEU A 7 4.57 -3.31 -16.43
CA LEU A 7 3.11 -3.29 -16.31
C LEU A 7 2.47 -4.61 -16.76
N ASP A 8 2.96 -5.24 -17.83
CA ASP A 8 2.37 -6.46 -18.37
C ASP A 8 2.59 -7.64 -17.41
N THR A 9 3.80 -7.78 -16.86
CA THR A 9 4.12 -8.78 -15.85
C THR A 9 3.28 -8.56 -14.59
N ALA A 10 3.18 -7.30 -14.13
CA ALA A 10 2.40 -6.96 -12.95
C ALA A 10 0.90 -7.28 -13.12
N ILE A 11 0.33 -7.05 -14.30
CA ILE A 11 -1.06 -7.39 -14.62
C ILE A 11 -1.24 -8.92 -14.63
N ALA A 12 -0.32 -9.68 -15.23
CA ALA A 12 -0.38 -11.13 -15.25
C ALA A 12 -0.39 -11.72 -13.84
N ILE A 13 0.56 -11.30 -13.00
CA ILE A 13 0.66 -11.72 -11.59
C ILE A 13 -0.60 -11.30 -10.81
N ALA A 14 -1.11 -10.08 -11.03
CA ALA A 14 -2.30 -9.60 -10.33
C ALA A 14 -3.57 -10.39 -10.69
N ARG A 15 -3.66 -10.92 -11.92
CA ARG A 15 -4.74 -11.85 -12.32
C ARG A 15 -4.60 -13.20 -11.65
N GLU A 16 -3.41 -13.77 -11.68
CA GLU A 16 -3.11 -15.04 -11.02
C GLU A 16 -3.37 -14.98 -9.51
N ALA A 17 -2.99 -13.87 -8.87
CA ALA A 17 -3.24 -13.61 -7.45
C ALA A 17 -4.71 -13.26 -7.13
N GLY A 18 -5.60 -13.18 -8.10
CA GLY A 18 -7.02 -12.85 -7.90
C GLY A 18 -7.32 -11.36 -7.66
N ILE A 19 -6.32 -10.48 -7.72
CA ILE A 19 -6.52 -9.02 -7.55
C ILE A 19 -7.35 -8.44 -8.69
N LEU A 20 -7.21 -9.02 -9.90
CA LEU A 20 -7.94 -8.65 -11.11
C LEU A 20 -8.89 -9.77 -11.58
N ALA A 21 -9.28 -10.71 -10.71
CA ALA A 21 -10.07 -11.89 -11.08
C ALA A 21 -11.41 -11.57 -11.78
N ASN A 22 -12.06 -10.47 -11.39
CA ASN A 22 -13.37 -10.07 -11.94
C ASN A 22 -13.26 -8.97 -13.01
N VAL A 23 -12.06 -8.75 -13.54
CA VAL A 23 -11.83 -7.73 -14.57
C VAL A 23 -11.59 -8.41 -15.92
N PRO A 24 -12.53 -8.33 -16.89
CA PRO A 24 -12.33 -8.87 -18.24
C PRO A 24 -11.09 -8.27 -18.91
N GLU A 25 -10.40 -9.07 -19.74
CA GLU A 25 -9.24 -8.56 -20.49
C GLU A 25 -9.57 -7.41 -21.42
N SER A 26 -10.79 -7.43 -21.96
CA SER A 26 -11.31 -6.39 -22.84
C SER A 26 -11.73 -5.11 -22.12
N ASP A 27 -11.82 -5.14 -20.79
CA ASP A 27 -12.28 -3.98 -20.02
C ASP A 27 -11.17 -2.94 -19.86
N LYS A 28 -11.14 -2.02 -20.79
CA LYS A 28 -10.31 -0.81 -20.78
C LYS A 28 -11.02 0.40 -20.18
N SER A 29 -12.14 0.21 -19.49
CA SER A 29 -13.01 1.29 -19.02
C SER A 29 -12.33 2.21 -18.00
N SER A 30 -11.37 1.70 -17.25
CA SER A 30 -10.62 2.50 -16.29
C SER A 30 -9.12 2.52 -16.59
N ARG A 31 -8.64 3.69 -16.98
CA ARG A 31 -7.21 3.97 -17.16
C ARG A 31 -6.43 3.97 -15.83
N PHE A 32 -7.11 4.08 -14.71
CA PHE A 32 -6.49 4.15 -13.38
C PHE A 32 -6.34 2.78 -12.71
N ARG A 33 -6.99 1.75 -13.21
CA ARG A 33 -6.97 0.41 -12.60
C ARG A 33 -5.57 -0.20 -12.54
N CYS A 34 -4.83 -0.07 -13.63
CA CYS A 34 -3.44 -0.53 -13.74
C CYS A 34 -2.62 0.58 -14.37
N MET A 35 -1.61 1.08 -13.65
CA MET A 35 -0.80 2.20 -14.14
C MET A 35 0.64 2.09 -13.69
N THR A 36 1.52 2.90 -14.29
CA THR A 36 2.91 3.00 -13.87
C THR A 36 3.09 4.04 -12.78
N GLY A 37 4.16 3.91 -11.97
CA GLY A 37 4.49 4.91 -10.95
C GLY A 37 4.72 6.31 -11.54
N ALA A 38 5.26 6.40 -12.76
CA ALA A 38 5.45 7.67 -13.44
C ALA A 38 4.10 8.35 -13.78
N ASP A 39 3.15 7.60 -14.33
CA ASP A 39 1.82 8.12 -14.64
C ASP A 39 1.07 8.48 -13.35
N PHE A 40 1.19 7.65 -12.32
CA PHE A 40 0.62 7.91 -11.00
C PHE A 40 1.06 9.27 -10.46
N ARG A 41 2.36 9.55 -10.39
CA ARG A 41 2.88 10.84 -9.90
C ARG A 41 2.43 12.03 -10.77
N LYS A 42 2.37 11.84 -12.08
CA LYS A 42 2.03 12.90 -13.03
C LYS A 42 0.60 13.43 -12.84
N HIS A 43 -0.32 12.58 -12.40
CA HIS A 43 -1.73 12.95 -12.30
C HIS A 43 -2.07 13.91 -11.14
N PHE A 44 -1.35 13.83 -10.02
CA PHE A 44 -1.68 14.64 -8.82
C PHE A 44 -0.51 15.50 -8.33
N GLY A 45 0.64 15.51 -9.02
CA GLY A 45 1.75 16.41 -8.73
C GLY A 45 2.58 16.07 -7.48
N GLY A 46 2.43 14.86 -6.91
CA GLY A 46 3.25 14.37 -5.78
C GLY A 46 2.85 14.90 -4.41
N LEU A 47 3.82 14.95 -3.49
CA LEU A 47 3.65 15.43 -2.10
C LEU A 47 4.18 16.86 -1.96
N ARG A 48 3.59 17.60 -1.01
CA ARG A 48 4.11 18.86 -0.49
C ARG A 48 4.13 18.81 1.04
N GLU A 49 5.01 19.59 1.64
CA GLU A 49 4.99 19.82 3.09
C GLU A 49 4.08 21.00 3.42
N GLU A 50 3.24 20.84 4.42
CA GLU A 50 2.40 21.90 4.97
C GLU A 50 2.51 21.91 6.49
N ILE A 51 2.48 23.10 7.09
CA ILE A 51 2.49 23.23 8.55
C ILE A 51 1.04 23.30 9.02
N ILE A 52 0.59 22.23 9.69
CA ILE A 52 -0.76 22.14 10.24
C ILE A 52 -0.66 22.00 11.76
N GLY A 53 -1.22 22.97 12.48
CA GLY A 53 -1.19 22.97 13.94
C GLY A 53 0.22 23.08 14.55
N GLY A 54 1.20 23.66 13.82
CA GLY A 54 2.59 23.75 14.24
C GLY A 54 3.48 22.54 13.90
N GLU A 55 2.91 21.49 13.35
CA GLU A 55 3.62 20.30 12.88
C GLU A 55 3.75 20.28 11.36
N LYS A 56 4.93 19.87 10.87
CA LYS A 56 5.13 19.61 9.45
C LYS A 56 4.41 18.33 9.06
N ARG A 57 3.50 18.43 8.13
CA ARG A 57 2.78 17.29 7.56
C ARG A 57 2.96 17.24 6.05
N GLU A 58 3.13 16.03 5.55
CA GLU A 58 3.16 15.76 4.12
C GLU A 58 1.75 15.51 3.62
N ILE A 59 1.34 16.27 2.62
CA ILE A 59 0.02 16.15 2.00
C ILE A 59 0.15 15.99 0.50
N ILE A 60 -0.86 15.37 -0.11
CA ILE A 60 -0.97 15.25 -1.57
C ILE A 60 -1.28 16.62 -2.17
N ASN A 61 -0.58 16.99 -3.26
CA ASN A 61 -0.80 18.26 -3.94
C ASN A 61 -2.24 18.42 -4.44
N ASP A 62 -2.72 17.45 -5.21
CA ASP A 62 -4.10 17.39 -5.66
C ASP A 62 -4.79 16.15 -5.09
N ILE A 63 -5.46 16.36 -3.96
CA ILE A 63 -6.16 15.29 -3.25
C ILE A 63 -7.37 14.75 -4.04
N HIS A 64 -8.03 15.60 -4.85
CA HIS A 64 -9.18 15.17 -5.65
C HIS A 64 -8.75 14.21 -6.76
N ALA A 65 -7.71 14.58 -7.52
CA ALA A 65 -7.14 13.70 -8.54
C ALA A 65 -6.61 12.39 -7.93
N PHE A 66 -5.97 12.46 -6.76
CA PHE A 66 -5.52 11.26 -6.04
C PHE A 66 -6.69 10.35 -5.66
N LYS A 67 -7.79 10.90 -5.12
CA LYS A 67 -9.00 10.14 -4.77
C LYS A 67 -9.62 9.40 -5.95
N GLU A 68 -9.69 10.04 -7.11
CA GLU A 68 -10.19 9.38 -8.32
C GLU A 68 -9.34 8.18 -8.71
N ILE A 69 -8.01 8.33 -8.65
CA ILE A 69 -7.09 7.24 -8.97
C ILE A 69 -7.26 6.08 -7.99
N VAL A 70 -7.16 6.33 -6.68
CA VAL A 70 -7.11 5.25 -5.68
C VAL A 70 -8.41 4.47 -5.53
N LYS A 71 -9.55 5.03 -5.93
CA LYS A 71 -10.83 4.30 -5.99
C LYS A 71 -10.78 3.09 -6.91
N GLU A 72 -10.02 3.18 -7.99
CA GLU A 72 -9.96 2.17 -9.03
C GLU A 72 -8.62 1.42 -9.07
N LEU A 73 -7.57 2.00 -8.51
CA LEU A 73 -6.21 1.48 -8.57
C LEU A 73 -6.11 0.08 -7.94
N LYS A 74 -5.71 -0.89 -8.75
CA LYS A 74 -5.44 -2.27 -8.34
C LYS A 74 -3.96 -2.63 -8.47
N VAL A 75 -3.31 -2.11 -9.52
CA VAL A 75 -1.91 -2.42 -9.84
C VAL A 75 -1.13 -1.15 -10.11
N LEU A 76 -0.06 -0.94 -9.36
CA LEU A 76 0.93 0.10 -9.60
C LEU A 76 2.26 -0.58 -9.95
N ALA A 77 2.62 -0.51 -11.22
CA ALA A 77 3.80 -1.14 -11.80
C ALA A 77 4.96 -0.14 -11.97
N ARG A 78 6.20 -0.62 -12.14
CA ARG A 78 7.40 0.24 -12.20
C ARG A 78 7.43 1.30 -11.13
N SER A 79 6.98 0.91 -9.94
CA SER A 79 6.94 1.81 -8.80
C SER A 79 8.32 1.96 -8.16
N THR A 80 8.64 3.18 -7.80
CA THR A 80 9.80 3.51 -6.98
C THR A 80 9.46 3.42 -5.49
N PRO A 81 10.44 3.37 -4.58
CA PRO A 81 10.19 3.47 -3.14
C PRO A 81 9.36 4.70 -2.75
N MET A 82 9.59 5.82 -3.46
CA MET A 82 8.83 7.04 -3.27
C MET A 82 7.35 6.88 -3.66
N ASP A 83 7.02 6.11 -4.69
CA ASP A 83 5.63 5.87 -5.08
C ASP A 83 4.86 5.10 -4.01
N LYS A 84 5.51 4.08 -3.41
CA LYS A 84 4.95 3.32 -2.29
C LYS A 84 4.68 4.24 -1.09
N TYR A 85 5.63 5.11 -0.79
CA TYR A 85 5.51 6.10 0.28
C TYR A 85 4.38 7.11 0.02
N ILE A 86 4.30 7.66 -1.19
CA ILE A 86 3.27 8.61 -1.61
C ILE A 86 1.88 7.98 -1.52
N LEU A 87 1.71 6.76 -2.05
CA LEU A 87 0.44 6.04 -1.99
C LEU A 87 -0.01 5.82 -0.55
N THR A 88 0.89 5.36 0.32
CA THR A 88 0.62 5.16 1.75
C THR A 88 0.23 6.47 2.44
N THR A 89 1.00 7.54 2.19
CA THR A 89 0.72 8.86 2.77
C THR A 89 -0.63 9.41 2.30
N GLY A 90 -0.92 9.31 1.00
CA GLY A 90 -2.18 9.78 0.43
C GLY A 90 -3.39 9.04 0.97
N LEU A 91 -3.34 7.72 1.08
CA LEU A 91 -4.42 6.93 1.67
C LEU A 91 -4.66 7.29 3.15
N LYS A 92 -3.60 7.56 3.92
CA LYS A 92 -3.74 8.03 5.31
C LYS A 92 -4.34 9.43 5.37
N ASN A 93 -3.95 10.34 4.48
CA ASN A 93 -4.53 11.68 4.39
C ASN A 93 -6.03 11.64 4.05
N GLU A 94 -6.47 10.59 3.35
CA GLU A 94 -7.89 10.30 3.08
C GLU A 94 -8.65 9.75 4.31
N GLY A 95 -7.97 9.48 5.41
CA GLY A 95 -8.55 8.87 6.60
C GLY A 95 -8.63 7.35 6.56
N SER A 96 -8.00 6.69 5.57
CA SER A 96 -7.93 5.23 5.53
C SER A 96 -6.92 4.70 6.53
N VAL A 97 -7.24 3.54 7.12
CA VAL A 97 -6.28 2.72 7.87
C VAL A 97 -5.51 1.86 6.88
N VAL A 98 -4.20 2.10 6.78
CA VAL A 98 -3.35 1.50 5.76
C VAL A 98 -2.43 0.46 6.37
N ALA A 99 -2.45 -0.74 5.81
CA ALA A 99 -1.45 -1.78 6.06
C ALA A 99 -0.56 -1.93 4.82
N VAL A 100 0.74 -2.08 5.04
CA VAL A 100 1.73 -2.30 3.97
C VAL A 100 2.48 -3.59 4.27
N THR A 101 2.69 -4.40 3.24
CA THR A 101 3.59 -5.56 3.32
C THR A 101 4.80 -5.34 2.42
N GLY A 102 5.97 -5.72 2.90
CA GLY A 102 7.20 -5.60 2.12
C GLY A 102 8.31 -6.50 2.68
N ASP A 103 9.28 -6.81 1.85
CA ASP A 103 10.43 -7.65 2.17
C ASP A 103 11.77 -6.95 1.92
N GLY A 104 11.76 -5.88 1.14
CA GLY A 104 12.95 -5.18 0.69
C GLY A 104 13.24 -3.87 1.45
N THR A 105 14.49 -3.45 1.39
CA THR A 105 14.93 -2.13 1.87
C THR A 105 14.13 -0.99 1.22
N ASN A 106 13.67 -1.20 -0.01
CA ASN A 106 12.87 -0.24 -0.76
C ASN A 106 11.46 -0.02 -0.18
N ASP A 107 11.01 -0.89 0.71
CA ASP A 107 9.69 -0.83 1.33
C ASP A 107 9.71 -0.15 2.70
N ALA A 108 10.89 0.00 3.30
CA ALA A 108 11.06 0.46 4.69
C ALA A 108 10.34 1.80 4.97
N ALA A 109 10.45 2.77 4.07
CA ALA A 109 9.79 4.06 4.25
C ALA A 109 8.25 3.95 4.24
N ALA A 110 7.70 3.10 3.36
CA ALA A 110 6.26 2.85 3.28
C ALA A 110 5.76 2.01 4.47
N LEU A 111 6.53 1.00 4.90
CA LEU A 111 6.25 0.19 6.10
C LEU A 111 6.14 1.08 7.32
N LYS A 112 7.14 1.94 7.57
CA LYS A 112 7.16 2.87 8.70
C LYS A 112 6.07 3.94 8.63
N LYS A 113 5.66 4.35 7.43
CA LYS A 113 4.59 5.35 7.22
C LYS A 113 3.20 4.78 7.43
N ALA A 114 2.98 3.50 7.18
CA ALA A 114 1.69 2.82 7.32
C ALA A 114 1.13 2.91 8.74
N ASN A 115 -0.12 2.51 8.93
CA ASN A 115 -0.67 2.29 10.28
C ASN A 115 -0.21 0.96 10.85
N VAL A 116 0.01 -0.03 9.96
CA VAL A 116 0.60 -1.32 10.30
C VAL A 116 1.51 -1.76 9.16
N GLY A 117 2.79 -1.93 9.44
CA GLY A 117 3.79 -2.51 8.55
C GLY A 117 3.99 -4.00 8.82
N PHE A 118 3.97 -4.83 7.78
CA PHE A 118 4.25 -6.25 7.85
C PHE A 118 5.52 -6.56 7.07
N ALA A 119 6.52 -7.15 7.70
CA ALA A 119 7.72 -7.65 7.01
C ALA A 119 7.73 -9.18 6.94
N MET A 120 8.37 -9.71 5.90
CA MET A 120 8.63 -11.15 5.77
C MET A 120 9.78 -11.55 6.68
N GLY A 121 9.63 -12.67 7.39
CA GLY A 121 10.60 -13.12 8.40
C GLY A 121 11.79 -13.84 7.79
N LYS A 122 11.57 -14.67 6.76
CA LYS A 122 12.61 -15.45 6.09
C LYS A 122 13.24 -14.66 4.95
N SER A 123 12.43 -14.12 4.02
CA SER A 123 12.88 -13.38 2.85
C SER A 123 13.15 -11.91 3.12
N GLY A 124 12.58 -11.35 4.20
CA GLY A 124 12.69 -9.92 4.51
C GLY A 124 14.09 -9.50 4.93
N THR A 125 14.54 -8.35 4.42
CA THR A 125 15.78 -7.71 4.86
C THR A 125 15.65 -7.19 6.30
N GLU A 126 16.78 -7.09 7.02
CA GLU A 126 16.77 -6.53 8.39
C GLU A 126 16.17 -5.11 8.43
N VAL A 127 16.46 -4.30 7.41
CA VAL A 127 15.89 -2.94 7.30
C VAL A 127 14.36 -2.96 7.19
N ALA A 128 13.79 -3.91 6.44
CA ALA A 128 12.34 -4.06 6.35
C ALA A 128 11.75 -4.54 7.69
N LYS A 129 12.41 -5.48 8.35
CA LYS A 129 11.98 -5.98 9.67
C LYS A 129 12.00 -4.90 10.75
N GLU A 130 13.05 -4.07 10.78
CA GLU A 130 13.15 -2.95 11.72
C GLU A 130 12.11 -1.84 11.46
N ALA A 131 11.67 -1.69 10.20
CA ALA A 131 10.66 -0.71 9.82
C ALA A 131 9.23 -1.19 10.02
N ALA A 132 9.01 -2.49 10.24
CA ALA A 132 7.69 -3.11 10.35
C ALA A 132 7.23 -3.22 11.81
N ASP A 133 5.92 -3.24 12.02
CA ASP A 133 5.30 -3.48 13.33
C ASP A 133 5.14 -4.97 13.60
N ILE A 134 4.98 -5.77 12.55
CA ILE A 134 4.73 -7.21 12.62
C ILE A 134 5.63 -7.96 11.65
N ILE A 135 6.25 -9.05 12.09
CA ILE A 135 7.08 -9.93 11.26
C ILE A 135 6.34 -11.25 11.06
N LEU A 136 6.14 -11.65 9.79
CA LEU A 136 5.53 -12.92 9.40
C LEU A 136 6.63 -14.01 9.35
N LEU A 137 6.77 -14.81 10.38
CA LEU A 137 7.87 -15.78 10.53
C LEU A 137 7.87 -16.90 9.48
N ASP A 138 6.70 -17.20 8.91
CA ASP A 138 6.52 -18.26 7.91
C ASP A 138 6.52 -17.77 6.48
N ASP A 139 6.57 -16.46 6.26
CA ASP A 139 6.44 -15.77 4.96
C ASP A 139 5.13 -16.13 4.22
N ASN A 140 4.13 -16.56 4.97
CA ASN A 140 2.84 -16.95 4.40
C ASN A 140 1.84 -15.78 4.43
N PHE A 141 1.40 -15.36 3.26
CA PHE A 141 0.40 -14.28 3.14
C PHE A 141 -0.94 -14.61 3.83
N GLY A 142 -1.28 -15.89 3.95
CA GLY A 142 -2.45 -16.37 4.71
C GLY A 142 -2.34 -16.04 6.21
N SER A 143 -1.14 -16.03 6.77
CA SER A 143 -0.89 -15.66 8.15
C SER A 143 -1.17 -14.19 8.42
N LEU A 144 -0.98 -13.31 7.44
CA LEU A 144 -1.39 -11.91 7.51
C LEU A 144 -2.91 -11.77 7.71
N VAL A 145 -3.70 -12.49 6.92
CA VAL A 145 -5.18 -12.49 7.06
C VAL A 145 -5.59 -13.00 8.44
N THR A 146 -4.92 -14.05 8.91
CA THR A 146 -5.14 -14.60 10.25
C THR A 146 -4.80 -13.58 11.35
N SER A 147 -3.68 -12.87 11.23
CA SER A 147 -3.29 -11.81 12.17
C SER A 147 -4.33 -10.70 12.27
N ILE A 148 -4.88 -10.26 11.13
CA ILE A 148 -5.96 -9.24 11.09
C ILE A 148 -7.22 -9.75 11.79
N LYS A 149 -7.61 -11.01 11.57
CA LYS A 149 -8.77 -11.63 12.24
C LYS A 149 -8.58 -11.69 13.75
N TRP A 150 -7.39 -12.08 14.20
CA TRP A 150 -7.05 -12.12 15.63
C TRP A 150 -7.04 -10.70 16.24
N GLY A 151 -6.46 -9.72 15.57
CA GLY A 151 -6.47 -8.33 16.01
C GLY A 151 -7.89 -7.79 16.23
N ARG A 152 -8.81 -8.10 15.31
CA ARG A 152 -10.25 -7.75 15.48
C ARG A 152 -10.86 -8.44 16.67
N ASN A 153 -10.59 -9.73 16.87
CA ASN A 153 -11.11 -10.48 18.01
C ASN A 153 -10.60 -9.92 19.34
N VAL A 154 -9.33 -9.57 19.44
CA VAL A 154 -8.73 -8.93 20.62
C VAL A 154 -9.39 -7.58 20.88
N TYR A 155 -9.56 -6.75 19.84
CA TYR A 155 -10.25 -5.45 19.96
C TYR A 155 -11.69 -5.60 20.48
N ASP A 156 -12.46 -6.54 19.90
CA ASP A 156 -13.83 -6.81 20.33
C ASP A 156 -13.89 -7.31 21.76
N SER A 157 -12.90 -8.10 22.18
CA SER A 157 -12.79 -8.58 23.56
C SER A 157 -12.50 -7.44 24.55
N ILE A 158 -11.57 -6.55 24.21
CA ILE A 158 -11.27 -5.36 25.01
C ILE A 158 -12.50 -4.45 25.12
N ARG A 159 -13.19 -4.20 23.99
CA ARG A 159 -14.40 -3.37 23.95
C ARG A 159 -15.55 -3.92 24.79
N LYS A 160 -15.65 -5.25 24.94
CA LYS A 160 -16.66 -5.88 25.79
C LYS A 160 -16.30 -5.82 27.27
N PHE A 161 -15.02 -5.66 27.58
CA PHE A 161 -14.53 -5.65 28.95
C PHE A 161 -14.58 -4.25 29.58
N LEU A 162 -14.52 -3.20 28.75
CA LEU A 162 -14.66 -1.79 29.14
C LEU A 162 -16.14 -1.37 29.14
#